data_f6cc8495bc3da79f18d757df120743bc
#
_entry.id   f6cc8495bc3da79f18d757df120743bc
#
_cell.length_a   1.000
_cell.length_b   1.000
_cell.length_c   1.000
_cell.angle_alpha   90.00
_cell.angle_beta   90.00
_cell.angle_gamma   90.00
#
_symmetry.space_group_name_H-M   'P 1'
#
loop_
_entity.id
_entity.type
_entity.pdbx_description
1 polymer ?
#
loop_
_entity_poly.entity_id
_entity_poly.type
_entity_poly.pdbx_seq_one_letter_code
_entity_poly.pdbx_strand_id
1 'polypeptide(L)'
;MLDAETRTAIILLHREGHGIKAIARALNVSRNAVRWILRDAGSQMPPPERRQKAEAHLDLIRELIVRCKGNLVRVHEELEDGGVKIAYATLSRFCRRQELKQKPKKPAGRYEFGPGQEMQHDTSPHTVKVGERDRKLQCASLVLCFSRRLFAQAYPTFNRFWCKIFLTDAFKYFGAVADRCIVDNSSVVVAHGTGENAVMAPEMAAFAQRFDFHFKAHEAGDADRSGRVERPFHFIEHNFYPGRTFQDLSDLNRQFLIWCDKVNASFKSHIRAIPIELFAAERPHLKPLPIYIPDPCLINLRTVDLEGYVHLHTNRYSVPSELIDRQVEVRETKDKVRVYLGRKMMVEHERREDGAGVRVTLKEHRHPGRRGSSHGHAAPLEHEMVLRSAHPDLSALVEVLKKKHGGRAARAIRHLHGLFLDYPTEALARAAATAIHYGLDDLGRIERLVLRQVAGDFFRLPQDLIDDEEKNNE
;
A
#
# COMPACT_ATOMS: atom_id res chain seq x y z
N MET A 1 -9.97 48.73 -58.14
CA MET A 1 -8.53 48.58 -57.79
C MET A 1 -8.13 49.87 -57.14
N LEU A 2 -7.39 49.88 -56.03
CA LEU A 2 -6.91 51.10 -55.41
C LEU A 2 -5.82 51.73 -56.30
N ASP A 3 -5.81 53.05 -56.39
CA ASP A 3 -4.82 53.80 -57.18
C ASP A 3 -3.40 53.72 -56.58
N ALA A 4 -2.39 54.13 -57.38
CA ALA A 4 -0.99 54.01 -56.95
C ALA A 4 -0.66 54.94 -55.76
N GLU A 5 -1.31 56.11 -55.66
CA GLU A 5 -1.10 57.02 -54.58
C GLU A 5 -1.63 56.46 -53.24
N THR A 6 -2.83 55.92 -53.23
CA THR A 6 -3.42 55.27 -52.04
C THR A 6 -2.59 54.06 -51.61
N ARG A 7 -2.04 53.30 -52.55
CA ARG A 7 -1.14 52.16 -52.23
C ARG A 7 0.16 52.64 -51.58
N THR A 8 0.75 53.70 -52.11
CA THR A 8 1.97 54.29 -51.55
C THR A 8 1.70 54.89 -50.16
N ALA A 9 0.59 55.61 -49.96
CA ALA A 9 0.18 56.15 -48.69
C ALA A 9 -0.05 55.05 -47.63
N ILE A 10 -0.64 53.92 -47.98
CA ILE A 10 -0.78 52.76 -47.09
C ILE A 10 0.58 52.24 -46.60
N ILE A 11 1.56 52.12 -47.50
CA ILE A 11 2.89 51.64 -47.18
C ILE A 11 3.64 52.63 -46.28
N LEU A 12 3.56 53.93 -46.59
CA LEU A 12 4.21 55.02 -45.86
C LEU A 12 3.67 55.11 -44.42
N LEU A 13 2.37 55.20 -44.24
CA LEU A 13 1.71 55.25 -42.94
C LEU A 13 1.99 54.00 -42.11
N HIS A 14 2.12 52.85 -42.77
CA HIS A 14 2.49 51.62 -42.06
C HIS A 14 3.95 51.64 -41.58
N ARG A 15 4.89 52.19 -42.39
CA ARG A 15 6.31 52.37 -41.99
C ARG A 15 6.46 53.36 -40.83
N GLU A 16 5.61 54.38 -40.77
CA GLU A 16 5.51 55.35 -39.66
C GLU A 16 4.87 54.75 -38.38
N GLY A 17 4.49 53.48 -38.41
CA GLY A 17 3.96 52.77 -37.23
C GLY A 17 2.45 52.84 -37.05
N HIS A 18 1.71 53.36 -38.00
CA HIS A 18 0.23 53.34 -37.94
C HIS A 18 -0.37 51.99 -38.13
N GLY A 19 -1.30 51.60 -37.28
CA GLY A 19 -1.98 50.30 -37.33
C GLY A 19 -2.98 50.19 -38.48
N ILE A 20 -3.19 49.01 -39.04
CA ILE A 20 -4.11 48.69 -40.15
C ILE A 20 -5.49 49.36 -39.99
N LYS A 21 -6.03 49.42 -38.75
CA LYS A 21 -7.33 50.04 -38.48
C LYS A 21 -7.31 51.57 -38.61
N ALA A 22 -6.20 52.19 -38.22
CA ALA A 22 -6.00 53.63 -38.34
C ALA A 22 -5.81 54.01 -39.82
N ILE A 23 -4.97 53.27 -40.55
CA ILE A 23 -4.73 53.47 -41.98
C ILE A 23 -6.02 53.28 -42.79
N ALA A 24 -6.79 52.24 -42.53
CA ALA A 24 -8.05 51.98 -43.18
C ALA A 24 -9.06 53.12 -42.99
N ARG A 25 -9.10 53.70 -41.80
CA ARG A 25 -9.97 54.86 -41.47
C ARG A 25 -9.47 56.12 -42.14
N ALA A 26 -8.16 56.43 -42.07
CA ALA A 26 -7.58 57.65 -42.60
C ALA A 26 -7.71 57.71 -44.13
N LEU A 27 -7.56 56.62 -44.84
CA LEU A 27 -7.62 56.56 -46.29
C LEU A 27 -8.97 56.08 -46.82
N ASN A 28 -9.97 55.91 -45.94
CA ASN A 28 -11.33 55.40 -46.29
C ASN A 28 -11.30 54.15 -47.12
N VAL A 29 -10.43 53.18 -46.80
CA VAL A 29 -10.32 51.90 -47.50
C VAL A 29 -10.64 50.71 -46.57
N SER A 30 -10.97 49.56 -47.14
CA SER A 30 -11.25 48.39 -46.31
C SER A 30 -9.97 47.86 -45.65
N ARG A 31 -10.12 47.37 -44.42
CA ARG A 31 -9.02 46.72 -43.67
C ARG A 31 -8.38 45.57 -44.44
N ASN A 32 -9.16 44.86 -45.26
CA ASN A 32 -8.66 43.76 -46.09
C ASN A 32 -7.82 44.28 -47.26
N ALA A 33 -8.19 45.42 -47.88
CA ALA A 33 -7.37 46.06 -48.89
C ALA A 33 -6.01 46.52 -48.35
N VAL A 34 -5.98 47.13 -47.15
CA VAL A 34 -4.73 47.49 -46.46
C VAL A 34 -3.87 46.25 -46.18
N ARG A 35 -4.43 45.19 -45.67
CA ARG A 35 -3.70 43.93 -45.44
C ARG A 35 -3.13 43.33 -46.70
N TRP A 36 -3.89 43.33 -47.78
CA TRP A 36 -3.48 42.79 -49.06
C TRP A 36 -2.28 43.57 -49.63
N ILE A 37 -2.32 44.92 -49.62
CA ILE A 37 -1.25 45.75 -50.10
C ILE A 37 0.02 45.60 -49.28
N LEU A 38 -0.08 45.57 -47.96
CA LEU A 38 1.07 45.37 -47.06
C LEU A 38 1.71 43.98 -47.21
N ARG A 39 0.94 42.96 -47.52
CA ARG A 39 1.45 41.63 -47.80
C ARG A 39 2.13 41.56 -49.15
N ASP A 40 1.58 42.22 -50.15
CA ASP A 40 2.13 42.29 -51.50
C ASP A 40 3.45 43.12 -51.52
N ALA A 41 3.55 44.14 -50.69
CA ALA A 41 4.74 44.97 -50.52
C ALA A 41 5.82 44.36 -49.60
N GLY A 42 5.67 43.16 -49.10
CA GLY A 42 6.62 42.49 -48.19
C GLY A 42 6.77 43.13 -46.80
N SER A 43 5.91 44.08 -46.46
CA SER A 43 5.96 44.83 -45.18
C SER A 43 4.97 44.21 -44.19
N GLN A 44 5.43 43.32 -43.31
CA GLN A 44 4.65 42.81 -42.20
C GLN A 44 4.99 43.59 -40.93
N MET A 45 4.01 44.23 -40.36
CA MET A 45 4.15 44.82 -39.01
C MET A 45 4.23 43.66 -37.99
N PRO A 46 5.19 43.67 -37.06
CA PRO A 46 5.19 42.66 -35.99
C PRO A 46 3.84 42.74 -35.25
N PRO A 47 3.28 41.59 -34.83
CA PRO A 47 2.03 41.60 -34.08
C PRO A 47 2.18 42.45 -32.82
N PRO A 48 1.18 43.27 -32.45
CA PRO A 48 1.27 44.11 -31.25
C PRO A 48 1.62 43.28 -30.05
N GLU A 49 2.67 43.66 -29.30
CA GLU A 49 3.05 43.02 -28.06
C GLU A 49 1.94 43.24 -27.03
N ARG A 50 1.04 42.27 -26.91
CA ARG A 50 0.08 42.24 -25.82
C ARG A 50 0.79 41.67 -24.59
N ARG A 51 1.01 42.51 -23.56
CA ARG A 51 1.44 42.02 -22.22
C ARG A 51 0.55 40.87 -21.83
N GLN A 52 1.13 39.67 -21.70
CA GLN A 52 0.38 38.49 -21.33
C GLN A 52 0.22 38.47 -19.81
N LYS A 53 -0.98 38.14 -19.31
CA LYS A 53 -1.22 37.98 -17.86
C LYS A 53 -0.20 37.07 -17.17
N ALA A 54 0.33 36.06 -17.89
CA ALA A 54 1.36 35.14 -17.41
C ALA A 54 2.73 35.80 -17.19
N GLU A 55 3.01 36.94 -17.86
CA GLU A 55 4.31 37.62 -17.81
C GLU A 55 4.59 38.23 -16.43
N ALA A 56 3.55 38.72 -15.76
CA ALA A 56 3.62 39.24 -14.39
C ALA A 56 3.96 38.16 -13.34
N HIS A 57 3.82 36.89 -13.70
CA HIS A 57 4.05 35.72 -12.81
C HIS A 57 5.17 34.80 -13.32
N LEU A 58 6.09 35.32 -14.16
CA LEU A 58 7.12 34.53 -14.81
C LEU A 58 8.00 33.76 -13.81
N ASP A 59 8.44 34.43 -12.74
CA ASP A 59 9.35 33.80 -11.76
C ASP A 59 8.62 32.74 -10.94
N LEU A 60 7.38 32.99 -10.53
CA LEU A 60 6.53 32.00 -9.89
C LEU A 60 6.26 30.79 -10.81
N ILE A 61 5.98 31.04 -12.10
CA ILE A 61 5.79 29.96 -13.08
C ILE A 61 7.05 29.12 -13.24
N ARG A 62 8.25 29.73 -13.28
CA ARG A 62 9.53 29.02 -13.35
C ARG A 62 9.76 28.15 -12.13
N GLU A 63 9.55 28.69 -10.93
CA GLU A 63 9.64 27.94 -9.67
C GLU A 63 8.68 26.74 -9.67
N LEU A 64 7.42 26.97 -10.02
CA LEU A 64 6.41 25.92 -10.10
C LEU A 64 6.75 24.87 -11.17
N ILE A 65 7.33 25.26 -12.32
CA ILE A 65 7.78 24.29 -13.35
C ILE A 65 8.85 23.35 -12.78
N VAL A 66 9.80 23.87 -12.03
CA VAL A 66 10.83 23.03 -11.37
C VAL A 66 10.19 22.14 -10.32
N ARG A 67 9.40 22.70 -9.41
CA ARG A 67 8.71 21.98 -8.33
C ARG A 67 7.74 20.91 -8.87
N CYS A 68 7.03 21.20 -9.95
CA CYS A 68 6.11 20.27 -10.62
C CYS A 68 6.78 19.43 -11.72
N LYS A 69 8.11 19.38 -11.78
CA LYS A 69 8.88 18.56 -12.75
C LYS A 69 8.41 18.74 -14.21
N GLY A 70 8.08 19.96 -14.60
CA GLY A 70 7.64 20.31 -15.96
C GLY A 70 6.17 19.98 -16.29
N ASN A 71 5.38 19.49 -15.35
CA ASN A 71 3.96 19.22 -15.57
C ASN A 71 3.10 20.48 -15.52
N LEU A 72 2.75 21.03 -16.68
CA LEU A 72 2.00 22.26 -16.79
C LEU A 72 0.54 22.17 -16.26
N VAL A 73 -0.05 20.98 -16.20
CA VAL A 73 -1.37 20.82 -15.59
C VAL A 73 -1.27 21.07 -14.10
N ARG A 74 -0.25 20.49 -13.46
CA ARG A 74 -0.02 20.69 -12.04
C ARG A 74 0.40 22.13 -11.72
N VAL A 75 1.23 22.74 -12.58
CA VAL A 75 1.58 24.17 -12.46
C VAL A 75 0.31 25.05 -12.52
N HIS A 76 -0.63 24.74 -13.40
CA HIS A 76 -1.89 25.46 -13.51
C HIS A 76 -2.74 25.33 -12.25
N GLU A 77 -2.86 24.13 -11.71
CA GLU A 77 -3.57 23.86 -10.45
C GLU A 77 -2.94 24.65 -9.28
N GLU A 78 -1.61 24.61 -9.12
CA GLU A 78 -0.89 25.36 -8.08
C GLU A 78 -1.06 26.88 -8.21
N LEU A 79 -1.11 27.39 -9.45
CA LEU A 79 -1.39 28.81 -9.69
C LEU A 79 -2.82 29.18 -9.28
N GLU A 80 -3.81 28.31 -9.61
CA GLU A 80 -5.21 28.52 -9.20
C GLU A 80 -5.38 28.46 -7.69
N ASP A 81 -4.76 27.47 -7.03
CA ASP A 81 -4.75 27.33 -5.58
C ASP A 81 -4.09 28.54 -4.88
N GLY A 82 -3.05 29.12 -5.51
CA GLY A 82 -2.40 30.37 -5.09
C GLY A 82 -3.15 31.65 -5.47
N GLY A 83 -4.37 31.54 -6.02
CA GLY A 83 -5.21 32.70 -6.39
C GLY A 83 -4.88 33.35 -7.74
N VAL A 84 -3.92 32.80 -8.52
CA VAL A 84 -3.51 33.31 -9.83
C VAL A 84 -4.34 32.66 -10.94
N LYS A 85 -5.36 33.39 -11.43
CA LYS A 85 -6.28 32.92 -12.48
C LYS A 85 -5.73 33.15 -13.88
N ILE A 86 -5.09 32.13 -14.46
CA ILE A 86 -4.59 32.14 -15.85
C ILE A 86 -5.19 30.90 -16.56
N ALA A 87 -5.87 31.08 -17.69
CA ALA A 87 -6.39 29.93 -18.44
C ALA A 87 -5.25 29.01 -18.89
N TYR A 88 -5.43 27.68 -18.76
CA TYR A 88 -4.43 26.68 -19.13
C TYR A 88 -3.85 26.86 -20.55
N ALA A 89 -4.71 27.18 -21.52
CA ALA A 89 -4.26 27.45 -22.89
C ALA A 89 -3.29 28.64 -22.98
N THR A 90 -3.50 29.69 -22.16
CA THR A 90 -2.63 30.87 -22.08
C THR A 90 -1.29 30.49 -21.43
N LEU A 91 -1.33 29.78 -20.30
CA LEU A 91 -0.14 29.25 -19.63
C LEU A 91 0.69 28.35 -20.56
N SER A 92 0.04 27.39 -21.22
CA SER A 92 0.71 26.46 -22.15
C SER A 92 1.37 27.16 -23.34
N ARG A 93 0.70 28.19 -23.91
CA ARG A 93 1.25 29.01 -25.00
C ARG A 93 2.43 29.87 -24.53
N PHE A 94 2.31 30.42 -23.34
CA PHE A 94 3.36 31.22 -22.70
C PHE A 94 4.62 30.38 -22.47
N CYS A 95 4.49 29.21 -21.82
CA CYS A 95 5.60 28.28 -21.54
C CYS A 95 6.25 27.76 -22.83
N ARG A 96 5.48 27.55 -23.91
CA ARG A 96 6.02 27.17 -25.22
C ARG A 96 6.86 28.28 -25.83
N ARG A 97 6.41 29.55 -25.75
CA ARG A 97 7.11 30.70 -26.29
C ARG A 97 8.40 31.02 -25.50
N GLN A 98 8.38 30.76 -24.20
CA GLN A 98 9.55 30.91 -23.31
C GLN A 98 10.45 29.65 -23.28
N GLU A 99 10.21 28.66 -24.16
CA GLU A 99 10.96 27.41 -24.27
C GLU A 99 11.04 26.58 -22.98
N LEU A 100 10.10 26.78 -22.06
CA LEU A 100 10.03 26.10 -20.77
C LEU A 100 9.41 24.68 -20.86
N LYS A 101 9.07 24.20 -22.07
CA LYS A 101 8.38 22.90 -22.27
C LYS A 101 9.13 21.99 -23.24
N GLN A 102 9.33 20.72 -22.82
CA GLN A 102 9.82 19.66 -23.72
C GLN A 102 8.75 19.23 -24.74
N LYS A 103 9.18 18.88 -25.97
CA LYS A 103 8.27 18.38 -27.02
C LYS A 103 7.70 17.02 -26.64
N PRO A 104 6.37 16.79 -26.80
CA PRO A 104 5.77 15.50 -26.48
C PRO A 104 6.22 14.41 -27.45
N LYS A 105 6.46 13.19 -26.92
CA LYS A 105 6.71 11.99 -27.74
C LYS A 105 5.40 11.52 -28.40
N LYS A 106 5.49 10.96 -29.63
CA LYS A 106 4.33 10.41 -30.34
C LYS A 106 3.89 9.09 -29.69
N PRO A 107 2.56 8.85 -29.50
CA PRO A 107 2.06 7.59 -28.97
C PRO A 107 2.10 6.45 -30.01
N ALA A 108 2.41 5.22 -29.59
CA ALA A 108 2.33 4.00 -30.39
C ALA A 108 1.10 3.18 -30.01
N GLY A 109 0.31 2.74 -31.00
CA GLY A 109 -0.79 1.77 -30.92
C GLY A 109 -2.04 2.15 -30.08
N ARG A 110 -3.18 1.54 -30.38
CA ARG A 110 -4.43 1.61 -29.62
C ARG A 110 -4.98 0.20 -29.41
N TYR A 111 -5.26 -0.18 -28.17
CA TYR A 111 -5.96 -1.43 -27.84
C TYR A 111 -7.35 -1.12 -27.32
N GLU A 112 -8.31 -1.92 -27.65
CA GLU A 112 -9.66 -1.83 -27.15
C GLU A 112 -9.90 -2.96 -26.14
N PHE A 113 -10.57 -2.63 -25.04
CA PHE A 113 -10.94 -3.58 -23.99
C PHE A 113 -12.46 -3.61 -23.91
N GLY A 114 -13.03 -4.80 -23.80
CA GLY A 114 -14.44 -4.94 -23.47
C GLY A 114 -14.75 -4.54 -22.03
N PRO A 115 -15.97 -4.08 -21.76
CA PRO A 115 -16.38 -3.70 -20.41
C PRO A 115 -16.33 -4.91 -19.46
N GLY A 116 -15.81 -4.71 -18.25
CA GLY A 116 -15.75 -5.74 -17.21
C GLY A 116 -14.73 -6.85 -17.40
N GLN A 117 -14.01 -6.87 -18.53
CA GLN A 117 -13.10 -7.99 -18.85
C GLN A 117 -11.80 -7.95 -18.07
N GLU A 118 -11.20 -6.77 -17.91
CA GLU A 118 -9.82 -6.68 -17.45
C GLU A 118 -9.57 -5.48 -16.55
N MET A 119 -8.80 -5.72 -15.50
CA MET A 119 -8.16 -4.71 -14.67
C MET A 119 -6.66 -4.98 -14.62
N GLN A 120 -5.85 -3.95 -14.39
CA GLN A 120 -4.40 -4.06 -14.31
C GLN A 120 -3.91 -3.55 -12.97
N HIS A 121 -3.15 -4.39 -12.27
CA HIS A 121 -2.48 -4.06 -11.02
C HIS A 121 -0.98 -4.08 -11.22
N ASP A 122 -0.32 -3.06 -10.66
CA ASP A 122 1.11 -2.97 -10.66
C ASP A 122 1.61 -2.13 -9.48
N THR A 123 2.91 -2.20 -9.20
CA THR A 123 3.58 -1.45 -8.13
C THR A 123 4.84 -0.78 -8.63
N SER A 124 5.13 0.40 -8.09
CA SER A 124 6.36 1.13 -8.40
C SER A 124 6.96 1.77 -7.16
N PRO A 125 8.30 1.69 -6.96
CA PRO A 125 8.97 2.37 -5.86
C PRO A 125 9.10 3.86 -6.15
N HIS A 126 8.79 4.70 -5.16
CA HIS A 126 8.95 6.15 -5.21
C HIS A 126 9.64 6.65 -3.95
N THR A 127 10.56 7.60 -4.09
CA THR A 127 11.12 8.33 -2.96
C THR A 127 10.34 9.62 -2.79
N VAL A 128 9.68 9.77 -1.65
CA VAL A 128 8.76 10.86 -1.35
C VAL A 128 9.08 11.44 0.01
N LYS A 129 9.08 12.77 0.13
CA LYS A 129 9.20 13.44 1.42
C LYS A 129 7.88 13.30 2.20
N VAL A 130 7.93 12.61 3.34
CA VAL A 130 6.79 12.41 4.25
C VAL A 130 7.20 12.93 5.63
N GLY A 131 6.51 13.97 6.11
CA GLY A 131 7.01 14.76 7.23
C GLY A 131 8.35 15.41 6.88
N GLU A 132 9.33 15.26 7.75
CA GLU A 132 10.67 15.84 7.56
C GLU A 132 11.67 14.88 6.88
N ARG A 133 11.26 13.67 6.46
CA ARG A 133 12.18 12.63 5.96
C ARG A 133 11.78 12.14 4.57
N ASP A 134 12.80 11.90 3.75
CA ASP A 134 12.61 11.17 2.51
C ASP A 134 12.37 9.68 2.82
N ARG A 135 11.29 9.14 2.30
CA ARG A 135 10.88 7.74 2.49
C ARG A 135 10.74 7.05 1.15
N LYS A 136 11.33 5.86 1.05
CA LYS A 136 11.08 4.97 -0.10
C LYS A 136 9.79 4.22 0.16
N LEU A 137 8.77 4.49 -0.65
CA LEU A 137 7.44 3.89 -0.58
C LEU A 137 7.17 3.07 -1.84
N GLN A 138 6.33 2.05 -1.70
CA GLN A 138 5.77 1.29 -2.81
C GLN A 138 4.40 1.85 -3.16
N CYS A 139 4.26 2.45 -4.33
CA CYS A 139 2.95 2.87 -4.84
C CYS A 139 2.30 1.70 -5.56
N ALA A 140 1.11 1.31 -5.13
CA ALA A 140 0.28 0.33 -5.80
C ALA A 140 -0.85 1.02 -6.58
N SER A 141 -1.16 0.54 -7.77
CA SER A 141 -2.26 1.04 -8.59
C SER A 141 -3.12 -0.10 -9.13
N LEU A 142 -4.41 0.15 -9.27
CA LEU A 142 -5.36 -0.71 -9.97
C LEU A 142 -6.18 0.15 -10.95
N VAL A 143 -6.21 -0.27 -12.21
CA VAL A 143 -6.94 0.43 -13.28
C VAL A 143 -7.90 -0.54 -13.95
N LEU A 144 -9.17 -0.16 -14.06
CA LEU A 144 -10.12 -0.86 -14.93
C LEU A 144 -9.81 -0.50 -16.38
N CYS A 145 -9.59 -1.53 -17.24
CA CYS A 145 -9.03 -1.30 -18.56
C CYS A 145 -10.01 -0.66 -19.57
N PHE A 146 -11.30 -0.83 -19.38
CA PHE A 146 -12.31 -0.19 -20.21
C PHE A 146 -12.55 1.26 -19.80
N SER A 147 -12.99 1.51 -18.58
CA SER A 147 -13.32 2.86 -18.09
C SER A 147 -12.12 3.73 -17.78
N ARG A 148 -10.94 3.14 -17.62
CA ARG A 148 -9.72 3.82 -17.14
C ARG A 148 -9.86 4.37 -15.72
N ARG A 149 -10.81 3.86 -14.95
CA ARG A 149 -10.98 4.24 -13.55
C ARG A 149 -9.79 3.74 -12.75
N LEU A 150 -9.15 4.66 -12.03
CA LEU A 150 -7.91 4.45 -11.30
C LEU A 150 -8.16 4.47 -9.80
N PHE A 151 -7.50 3.56 -9.08
CA PHE A 151 -7.30 3.62 -7.64
C PHE A 151 -5.81 3.43 -7.34
N ALA A 152 -5.27 4.19 -6.39
CA ALA A 152 -3.87 4.11 -5.98
C ALA A 152 -3.69 4.35 -4.50
N GLN A 153 -2.70 3.68 -3.90
CA GLN A 153 -2.27 3.85 -2.51
C GLN A 153 -0.77 3.61 -2.38
N ALA A 154 -0.17 4.15 -1.31
CA ALA A 154 1.24 3.98 -0.99
C ALA A 154 1.44 3.14 0.29
N TYR A 155 2.52 2.35 0.31
CA TYR A 155 2.87 1.45 1.38
C TYR A 155 4.38 1.54 1.69
N PRO A 156 4.82 1.36 2.95
CA PRO A 156 6.24 1.30 3.28
C PRO A 156 6.95 0.13 2.60
N THR A 157 6.27 -1.01 2.54
CA THR A 157 6.69 -2.25 1.87
C THR A 157 5.49 -2.84 1.13
N PHE A 158 5.74 -3.70 0.13
CA PHE A 158 4.67 -4.36 -0.58
C PHE A 158 4.94 -5.85 -0.70
N ASN A 159 4.13 -6.64 -0.01
CA ASN A 159 4.16 -8.10 0.00
C ASN A 159 2.73 -8.63 -0.23
N ARG A 160 2.52 -9.95 -0.15
CA ARG A 160 1.20 -10.58 -0.37
C ARG A 160 0.13 -10.06 0.58
N PHE A 161 0.49 -9.78 1.83
CA PHE A 161 -0.44 -9.22 2.81
C PHE A 161 -0.93 -7.82 2.37
N TRP A 162 0.00 -6.93 2.04
CA TRP A 162 -0.33 -5.59 1.57
C TRP A 162 -1.02 -5.58 0.21
N CYS A 163 -0.68 -6.52 -0.68
CA CYS A 163 -1.37 -6.70 -1.96
C CYS A 163 -2.85 -7.07 -1.75
N LYS A 164 -3.15 -8.01 -0.84
CA LYS A 164 -4.55 -8.36 -0.49
C LYS A 164 -5.31 -7.18 0.10
N ILE A 165 -4.68 -6.39 0.98
CA ILE A 165 -5.28 -5.16 1.54
C ILE A 165 -5.57 -4.17 0.42
N PHE A 166 -4.57 -3.86 -0.43
CA PHE A 166 -4.71 -2.92 -1.53
C PHE A 166 -5.85 -3.31 -2.49
N LEU A 167 -5.86 -4.57 -2.94
CA LEU A 167 -6.90 -5.06 -3.84
C LEU A 167 -8.29 -5.02 -3.18
N THR A 168 -8.39 -5.37 -1.90
CA THR A 168 -9.65 -5.27 -1.14
C THR A 168 -10.15 -3.82 -1.08
N ASP A 169 -9.27 -2.87 -0.77
CA ASP A 169 -9.61 -1.44 -0.73
C ASP A 169 -10.01 -0.92 -2.11
N ALA A 170 -9.29 -1.33 -3.17
CA ALA A 170 -9.61 -0.98 -4.56
C ALA A 170 -10.97 -1.54 -5.01
N PHE A 171 -11.27 -2.78 -4.69
CA PHE A 171 -12.56 -3.41 -5.00
C PHE A 171 -13.71 -2.73 -4.24
N LYS A 172 -13.51 -2.40 -2.98
CA LYS A 172 -14.48 -1.59 -2.21
C LYS A 172 -14.68 -0.20 -2.83
N TYR A 173 -13.62 0.45 -3.30
CA TYR A 173 -13.68 1.74 -3.98
C TYR A 173 -14.44 1.68 -5.32
N PHE A 174 -14.24 0.63 -6.10
CA PHE A 174 -14.98 0.42 -7.35
C PHE A 174 -16.41 -0.10 -7.11
N GLY A 175 -16.63 -0.81 -6.01
CA GLY A 175 -17.89 -1.49 -5.72
C GLY A 175 -18.13 -2.74 -6.58
N ALA A 176 -17.11 -3.21 -7.31
CA ALA A 176 -17.17 -4.33 -8.22
C ALA A 176 -15.77 -4.83 -8.63
N VAL A 177 -15.69 -5.96 -9.35
CA VAL A 177 -14.45 -6.60 -9.80
C VAL A 177 -14.54 -7.01 -11.26
N ALA A 178 -13.47 -6.84 -12.05
CA ALA A 178 -13.41 -7.34 -13.44
C ALA A 178 -13.07 -8.84 -13.46
N ASP A 179 -13.29 -9.51 -14.60
CA ASP A 179 -13.05 -10.95 -14.75
C ASP A 179 -11.61 -11.36 -14.47
N ARG A 180 -10.66 -10.57 -14.95
CA ARG A 180 -9.24 -10.89 -14.79
C ARG A 180 -8.41 -9.68 -14.34
N CYS A 181 -7.42 -9.95 -13.52
CA CYS A 181 -6.43 -8.97 -13.07
C CYS A 181 -5.08 -9.30 -13.71
N ILE A 182 -4.62 -8.41 -14.57
CA ILE A 182 -3.26 -8.52 -15.12
C ILE A 182 -2.27 -8.01 -14.08
N VAL A 183 -1.22 -8.81 -13.84
CA VAL A 183 -0.15 -8.51 -12.89
C VAL A 183 1.21 -8.73 -13.56
N ASP A 184 2.23 -8.03 -13.07
CA ASP A 184 3.61 -8.35 -13.39
C ASP A 184 4.00 -9.72 -12.81
N ASN A 185 5.07 -10.33 -13.34
CA ASN A 185 5.63 -11.61 -12.86
C ASN A 185 6.28 -11.47 -11.46
N SER A 186 5.74 -10.61 -10.62
CA SER A 186 6.20 -10.36 -9.26
C SER A 186 5.93 -11.56 -8.35
N SER A 187 6.91 -11.94 -7.52
CA SER A 187 6.78 -12.98 -6.50
C SER A 187 5.69 -12.71 -5.45
N VAL A 188 5.13 -11.53 -5.45
CA VAL A 188 3.98 -11.17 -4.60
C VAL A 188 2.74 -11.94 -5.02
N VAL A 189 2.51 -12.14 -6.33
CA VAL A 189 1.33 -12.84 -6.85
C VAL A 189 1.70 -14.18 -7.46
N VAL A 190 2.80 -14.23 -8.24
CA VAL A 190 3.25 -15.42 -8.96
C VAL A 190 4.22 -16.21 -8.08
N ALA A 191 3.96 -17.50 -7.88
CA ALA A 191 4.86 -18.39 -7.16
C ALA A 191 6.04 -18.82 -8.05
N HIS A 192 5.75 -19.20 -9.31
CA HIS A 192 6.75 -19.56 -10.32
C HIS A 192 6.15 -19.50 -11.74
N GLY A 193 7.02 -19.48 -12.75
CA GLY A 193 6.60 -19.39 -14.16
C GLY A 193 6.30 -17.95 -14.59
N THR A 194 5.94 -17.77 -15.86
CA THR A 194 5.60 -16.48 -16.49
C THR A 194 4.50 -16.68 -17.52
N GLY A 195 3.73 -15.62 -17.81
CA GLY A 195 2.68 -15.63 -18.82
C GLY A 195 1.62 -16.72 -18.58
N GLU A 196 1.33 -17.55 -19.56
CA GLU A 196 0.34 -18.63 -19.45
C GLU A 196 0.80 -19.79 -18.55
N ASN A 197 2.12 -19.95 -18.36
CA ASN A 197 2.73 -20.96 -17.48
C ASN A 197 2.92 -20.45 -16.04
N ALA A 198 2.42 -19.27 -15.70
CA ALA A 198 2.53 -18.71 -14.37
C ALA A 198 1.62 -19.47 -13.39
N VAL A 199 2.20 -19.94 -12.30
CA VAL A 199 1.48 -20.54 -11.18
C VAL A 199 1.33 -19.50 -10.08
N MET A 200 0.10 -19.18 -9.74
CA MET A 200 -0.19 -18.19 -8.70
C MET A 200 0.12 -18.76 -7.31
N ALA A 201 0.58 -17.92 -6.40
CA ALA A 201 0.75 -18.30 -5.01
C ALA A 201 -0.61 -18.78 -4.44
N PRO A 202 -0.68 -19.93 -3.74
CA PRO A 202 -1.94 -20.54 -3.31
C PRO A 202 -2.87 -19.58 -2.55
N GLU A 203 -2.30 -18.74 -1.68
CA GLU A 203 -3.07 -17.73 -0.93
C GLU A 203 -3.61 -16.59 -1.81
N MET A 204 -2.93 -16.27 -2.93
CA MET A 204 -3.41 -15.27 -3.89
C MET A 204 -4.47 -15.87 -4.82
N ALA A 205 -4.33 -17.14 -5.19
CA ALA A 205 -5.36 -17.88 -5.93
C ALA A 205 -6.66 -18.00 -5.10
N ALA A 206 -6.56 -18.34 -3.82
CA ALA A 206 -7.71 -18.38 -2.90
C ALA A 206 -8.36 -16.99 -2.73
N PHE A 207 -7.55 -15.92 -2.67
CA PHE A 207 -8.05 -14.56 -2.63
C PHE A 207 -8.82 -14.21 -3.91
N ALA A 208 -8.27 -14.53 -5.08
CA ALA A 208 -8.92 -14.29 -6.36
C ALA A 208 -10.26 -15.05 -6.48
N GLN A 209 -10.27 -16.32 -6.09
CA GLN A 209 -11.50 -17.14 -6.07
C GLN A 209 -12.59 -16.52 -5.19
N ARG A 210 -12.23 -15.93 -4.04
CA ARG A 210 -13.19 -15.28 -3.15
C ARG A 210 -13.89 -14.09 -3.76
N PHE A 211 -13.18 -13.32 -4.60
CA PHE A 211 -13.72 -12.16 -5.33
C PHE A 211 -14.18 -12.51 -6.75
N ASP A 212 -14.17 -13.79 -7.11
CA ASP A 212 -14.59 -14.32 -8.40
C ASP A 212 -13.85 -13.70 -9.60
N PHE A 213 -12.52 -13.57 -9.51
CA PHE A 213 -11.68 -13.14 -10.61
C PHE A 213 -10.45 -14.05 -10.78
N HIS A 214 -9.68 -13.85 -11.83
CA HIS A 214 -8.45 -14.61 -12.10
C HIS A 214 -7.26 -13.67 -12.25
N PHE A 215 -6.14 -14.00 -11.63
CA PHE A 215 -4.87 -13.36 -11.97
C PHE A 215 -4.35 -13.90 -13.30
N LYS A 216 -3.83 -13.01 -14.14
CA LYS A 216 -3.07 -13.36 -15.35
C LYS A 216 -1.75 -12.63 -15.32
N ALA A 217 -0.64 -13.39 -15.38
CA ALA A 217 0.69 -12.82 -15.45
C ALA A 217 0.99 -12.30 -16.85
N HIS A 218 1.80 -11.23 -16.95
CA HIS A 218 2.29 -10.75 -18.24
C HIS A 218 3.14 -11.79 -18.98
N GLU A 219 2.96 -11.89 -20.28
CA GLU A 219 3.83 -12.67 -21.13
C GLU A 219 5.19 -11.97 -21.26
N ALA A 220 6.27 -12.75 -21.15
CA ALA A 220 7.61 -12.23 -21.33
C ALA A 220 7.80 -11.75 -22.79
N GLY A 221 8.11 -10.46 -22.96
CA GLY A 221 8.35 -9.86 -24.28
C GLY A 221 7.19 -9.07 -24.89
N ASP A 222 6.01 -9.00 -24.25
CA ASP A 222 4.91 -8.13 -24.68
C ASP A 222 5.12 -6.69 -24.18
N ALA A 223 6.10 -6.01 -24.80
CA ALA A 223 6.45 -4.62 -24.50
C ALA A 223 5.32 -3.61 -24.76
N ASP A 224 4.38 -3.94 -25.65
CA ASP A 224 3.25 -3.07 -25.97
C ASP A 224 2.18 -3.10 -24.86
N ARG A 225 2.08 -4.20 -24.14
CA ARG A 225 1.22 -4.34 -22.97
C ARG A 225 1.87 -3.76 -21.72
N SER A 226 3.17 -3.97 -21.52
CA SER A 226 3.93 -3.40 -20.41
C SER A 226 3.99 -1.87 -20.48
N GLY A 227 4.16 -1.28 -21.66
CA GLY A 227 4.14 0.17 -21.86
C GLY A 227 2.82 0.87 -21.48
N ARG A 228 1.78 0.12 -21.09
CA ARG A 228 0.49 0.64 -20.61
C ARG A 228 0.35 0.54 -19.11
N VAL A 229 0.98 -0.46 -18.52
CA VAL A 229 1.08 -0.61 -17.06
C VAL A 229 2.04 0.44 -16.51
N GLU A 230 3.12 0.77 -17.23
CA GLU A 230 4.05 1.84 -16.87
C GLU A 230 3.42 3.25 -16.95
N ARG A 231 2.42 3.47 -17.82
CA ARG A 231 1.77 4.78 -17.96
C ARG A 231 1.05 5.27 -16.71
N PRO A 232 0.31 4.45 -15.94
CA PRO A 232 -0.26 4.89 -14.67
C PRO A 232 0.78 5.41 -13.69
N PHE A 233 1.94 4.75 -13.54
CA PHE A 233 2.98 5.22 -12.62
C PHE A 233 3.68 6.48 -13.11
N HIS A 234 3.98 6.58 -14.39
CA HIS A 234 4.47 7.82 -14.98
C HIS A 234 3.46 8.96 -14.76
N PHE A 235 2.16 8.67 -14.90
CA PHE A 235 1.10 9.64 -14.63
C PHE A 235 1.03 10.00 -13.13
N ILE A 236 1.10 9.02 -12.22
CA ILE A 236 1.13 9.23 -10.77
C ILE A 236 2.38 10.06 -10.39
N GLU A 237 3.55 9.66 -10.88
CA GLU A 237 4.81 10.33 -10.57
C GLU A 237 4.82 11.80 -10.98
N HIS A 238 4.22 12.13 -12.13
CA HIS A 238 4.25 13.48 -12.67
C HIS A 238 3.03 14.33 -12.29
N ASN A 239 1.94 13.72 -11.78
CA ASN A 239 0.70 14.43 -11.49
C ASN A 239 0.25 14.36 -10.02
N PHE A 240 0.68 13.34 -9.26
CA PHE A 240 0.30 13.23 -7.86
C PHE A 240 1.35 13.83 -6.94
N TYR A 241 2.59 13.32 -6.97
CA TYR A 241 3.63 13.72 -6.03
C TYR A 241 4.13 15.16 -6.18
N PRO A 242 4.34 15.69 -7.42
CA PRO A 242 4.93 17.02 -7.56
C PRO A 242 4.09 18.11 -6.93
N GLY A 243 4.75 18.98 -6.16
CA GLY A 243 4.12 20.13 -5.51
C GLY A 243 3.36 19.81 -4.22
N ARG A 244 3.14 18.56 -3.85
CA ARG A 244 2.44 18.19 -2.61
C ARG A 244 3.38 17.97 -1.44
N THR A 245 2.83 18.20 -0.26
CA THR A 245 3.46 17.90 1.03
C THR A 245 2.59 16.90 1.78
N PHE A 246 3.22 15.98 2.52
CA PHE A 246 2.55 14.91 3.25
C PHE A 246 3.03 14.90 4.69
N GLN A 247 2.09 14.95 5.64
CA GLN A 247 2.42 14.92 7.07
C GLN A 247 2.90 13.53 7.50
N ASP A 248 2.17 12.51 7.08
CA ASP A 248 2.44 11.09 7.33
C ASP A 248 1.89 10.23 6.20
N LEU A 249 2.03 8.91 6.31
CA LEU A 249 1.55 7.96 5.31
C LEU A 249 0.01 7.95 5.20
N SER A 250 -0.68 8.18 6.30
CA SER A 250 -2.15 8.26 6.32
C SER A 250 -2.65 9.48 5.55
N ASP A 251 -2.01 10.64 5.77
CA ASP A 251 -2.29 11.85 5.03
C ASP A 251 -1.99 11.67 3.53
N LEU A 252 -0.87 11.05 3.19
CA LEU A 252 -0.51 10.75 1.79
C LEU A 252 -1.61 9.90 1.13
N ASN A 253 -2.06 8.82 1.78
CA ASN A 253 -3.10 7.95 1.22
C ASN A 253 -4.48 8.63 1.16
N ARG A 254 -4.79 9.51 2.11
CA ARG A 254 -5.99 10.36 2.04
C ARG A 254 -5.93 11.30 0.84
N GLN A 255 -4.79 11.94 0.59
CA GLN A 255 -4.59 12.78 -0.59
C GLN A 255 -4.64 11.98 -1.89
N PHE A 256 -4.14 10.72 -1.91
CA PHE A 256 -4.30 9.82 -3.04
C PHE A 256 -5.77 9.55 -3.37
N LEU A 257 -6.58 9.26 -2.38
CA LEU A 257 -8.01 9.00 -2.59
C LEU A 257 -8.71 10.19 -3.22
N ILE A 258 -8.52 11.40 -2.67
CA ILE A 258 -9.07 12.65 -3.20
C ILE A 258 -8.59 12.89 -4.64
N TRP A 259 -7.30 12.64 -4.89
CA TRP A 259 -6.74 12.80 -6.23
C TRP A 259 -7.29 11.76 -7.22
N CYS A 260 -7.47 10.50 -6.83
CA CYS A 260 -8.11 9.48 -7.64
C CYS A 260 -9.53 9.90 -8.03
N ASP A 261 -10.32 10.42 -7.10
CA ASP A 261 -11.66 10.94 -7.37
C ASP A 261 -11.63 12.07 -8.41
N LYS A 262 -10.73 13.05 -8.22
CA LYS A 262 -10.53 14.16 -9.18
C LYS A 262 -10.13 13.64 -10.57
N VAL A 263 -9.17 12.71 -10.62
CA VAL A 263 -8.68 12.11 -11.88
C VAL A 263 -9.78 11.34 -12.59
N ASN A 264 -10.56 10.57 -11.85
CA ASN A 264 -11.65 9.76 -12.39
C ASN A 264 -12.84 10.62 -12.87
N ALA A 265 -13.04 11.80 -12.30
CA ALA A 265 -14.06 12.77 -12.73
C ALA A 265 -13.58 13.72 -13.84
N SER A 266 -12.30 13.65 -14.26
CA SER A 266 -11.73 14.57 -15.23
C SER A 266 -11.74 13.97 -16.64
N PHE A 267 -12.01 14.83 -17.65
CA PHE A 267 -11.95 14.43 -19.06
C PHE A 267 -10.54 13.99 -19.47
N LYS A 268 -10.42 12.84 -20.09
CA LYS A 268 -9.17 12.25 -20.60
C LYS A 268 -9.12 12.34 -22.12
N SER A 269 -8.25 13.18 -22.64
CA SER A 269 -8.15 13.44 -24.09
C SER A 269 -7.77 12.20 -24.90
N HIS A 270 -6.99 11.26 -24.34
CA HIS A 270 -6.56 10.05 -25.02
C HIS A 270 -7.67 9.00 -25.20
N ILE A 271 -8.70 9.01 -24.36
CA ILE A 271 -9.91 8.18 -24.48
C ILE A 271 -11.12 9.00 -24.90
N ARG A 272 -11.01 10.34 -24.95
CA ARG A 272 -12.08 11.30 -25.26
C ARG A 272 -13.33 11.12 -24.39
N ALA A 273 -13.14 10.78 -23.12
CA ALA A 273 -14.22 10.51 -22.17
C ALA A 273 -13.81 10.81 -20.74
N ILE A 274 -14.77 10.81 -19.84
CA ILE A 274 -14.58 10.91 -18.39
C ILE A 274 -14.65 9.50 -17.80
N PRO A 275 -13.63 9.03 -17.05
CA PRO A 275 -13.59 7.66 -16.52
C PRO A 275 -14.82 7.24 -15.73
N ILE A 276 -15.37 8.12 -14.89
CA ILE A 276 -16.56 7.79 -14.09
C ILE A 276 -17.83 7.59 -14.93
N GLU A 277 -17.95 8.28 -16.09
CA GLU A 277 -19.06 8.08 -17.04
C GLU A 277 -18.92 6.75 -17.77
N LEU A 278 -17.70 6.43 -18.24
CA LEU A 278 -17.43 5.11 -18.82
C LEU A 278 -17.63 3.99 -17.82
N PHE A 279 -17.30 4.22 -16.55
CA PHE A 279 -17.54 3.24 -15.49
C PHE A 279 -19.02 2.96 -15.27
N ALA A 280 -19.89 3.93 -15.44
CA ALA A 280 -21.34 3.70 -15.37
C ALA A 280 -21.81 2.71 -16.44
N ALA A 281 -21.21 2.77 -17.65
CA ALA A 281 -21.46 1.79 -18.71
C ALA A 281 -20.78 0.44 -18.46
N GLU A 282 -19.62 0.42 -17.80
CA GLU A 282 -18.87 -0.80 -17.46
C GLU A 282 -19.50 -1.58 -16.31
N ARG A 283 -20.10 -0.89 -15.34
CA ARG A 283 -20.59 -1.48 -14.08
C ARG A 283 -21.52 -2.69 -14.23
N PRO A 284 -22.47 -2.76 -15.19
CA PRO A 284 -23.31 -3.94 -15.40
C PRO A 284 -22.55 -5.20 -15.81
N HIS A 285 -21.33 -5.05 -16.34
CA HIS A 285 -20.46 -6.13 -16.79
C HIS A 285 -19.43 -6.57 -15.76
N LEU A 286 -19.33 -5.84 -14.63
CA LEU A 286 -18.45 -6.18 -13.53
C LEU A 286 -19.15 -7.13 -12.55
N LYS A 287 -18.36 -7.99 -11.91
CA LYS A 287 -18.85 -8.91 -10.88
C LYS A 287 -19.11 -8.16 -9.56
N PRO A 288 -20.20 -8.48 -8.85
CA PRO A 288 -20.50 -7.88 -7.57
C PRO A 288 -19.50 -8.33 -6.51
N LEU A 289 -19.32 -7.51 -5.49
CA LEU A 289 -18.54 -7.89 -4.32
C LEU A 289 -19.24 -8.98 -3.52
N PRO A 290 -18.49 -9.90 -2.87
CA PRO A 290 -19.08 -10.84 -1.94
C PRO A 290 -19.78 -10.13 -0.78
N ILE A 291 -20.87 -10.71 -0.27
CA ILE A 291 -21.68 -10.14 0.83
C ILE A 291 -20.81 -9.88 2.08
N TYR A 292 -19.87 -10.79 2.35
CA TYR A 292 -18.91 -10.65 3.45
C TYR A 292 -17.49 -10.60 2.92
N ILE A 293 -16.80 -9.50 3.19
CA ILE A 293 -15.41 -9.28 2.86
C ILE A 293 -14.61 -9.27 4.17
N PRO A 294 -13.89 -10.36 4.52
CA PRO A 294 -13.05 -10.37 5.70
C PRO A 294 -11.86 -9.45 5.51
N ASP A 295 -11.43 -8.82 6.58
CA ASP A 295 -10.18 -8.07 6.55
C ASP A 295 -9.01 -9.04 6.32
N PRO A 296 -8.12 -8.74 5.35
CA PRO A 296 -6.91 -9.52 5.18
C PRO A 296 -6.14 -9.58 6.49
N CYS A 297 -5.77 -10.78 6.90
CA CYS A 297 -5.10 -11.03 8.16
C CYS A 297 -3.83 -11.85 7.94
N LEU A 298 -2.74 -11.46 8.59
CA LEU A 298 -1.51 -12.24 8.69
C LEU A 298 -1.43 -12.84 10.09
N ILE A 299 -1.23 -14.17 10.14
CA ILE A 299 -1.13 -14.90 11.40
C ILE A 299 0.33 -15.25 11.65
N ASN A 300 0.82 -14.86 12.82
CA ASN A 300 2.17 -15.10 13.28
C ASN A 300 2.14 -15.79 14.64
N LEU A 301 2.92 -16.86 14.82
CA LEU A 301 3.18 -17.41 16.14
C LEU A 301 4.34 -16.64 16.76
N ARG A 302 4.21 -16.18 17.99
CA ARG A 302 5.22 -15.43 18.74
C ARG A 302 5.27 -15.91 20.18
N THR A 303 6.48 -15.99 20.73
CA THR A 303 6.65 -16.19 22.16
C THR A 303 6.67 -14.86 22.86
N VAL A 304 5.94 -14.73 23.94
CA VAL A 304 5.90 -13.52 24.77
C VAL A 304 7.22 -13.40 25.52
N ASP A 305 7.86 -12.23 25.47
CA ASP A 305 9.10 -12.00 26.16
C ASP A 305 8.92 -11.83 27.70
N LEU A 306 10.04 -11.80 28.42
CA LEU A 306 10.03 -11.67 29.88
C LEU A 306 9.52 -10.32 30.38
N GLU A 307 9.45 -9.32 29.49
CA GLU A 307 8.89 -8.01 29.77
C GLU A 307 7.37 -7.95 29.52
N GLY A 308 6.76 -9.05 29.05
CA GLY A 308 5.35 -9.13 28.73
C GLY A 308 4.98 -8.49 27.38
N TYR A 309 5.83 -8.68 26.37
CA TYR A 309 5.57 -8.16 25.01
C TYR A 309 5.68 -9.24 23.94
N VAL A 310 4.92 -9.06 22.90
CA VAL A 310 5.13 -9.75 21.62
C VAL A 310 5.83 -8.80 20.64
N HIS A 311 6.79 -9.34 19.89
CA HIS A 311 7.55 -8.59 18.89
C HIS A 311 6.95 -8.80 17.50
N LEU A 312 6.64 -7.70 16.80
CA LEU A 312 6.13 -7.71 15.44
C LEU A 312 6.73 -6.52 14.67
N HIS A 313 7.43 -6.79 13.56
CA HIS A 313 8.03 -5.77 12.68
C HIS A 313 8.83 -4.70 13.44
N THR A 314 9.71 -5.12 14.37
CA THR A 314 10.49 -4.28 15.29
C THR A 314 9.70 -3.56 16.40
N ASN A 315 8.37 -3.54 16.32
CA ASN A 315 7.52 -2.99 17.38
C ASN A 315 7.26 -4.02 18.47
N ARG A 316 6.96 -3.53 19.68
CA ARG A 316 6.63 -4.35 20.84
C ARG A 316 5.21 -4.03 21.32
N TYR A 317 4.37 -5.05 21.45
CA TYR A 317 2.99 -4.92 21.91
C TYR A 317 2.82 -5.65 23.23
N SER A 318 2.35 -4.93 24.25
CA SER A 318 2.20 -5.50 25.60
C SER A 318 1.07 -6.52 25.64
N VAL A 319 1.24 -7.55 26.46
CA VAL A 319 0.21 -8.57 26.71
C VAL A 319 0.06 -8.78 28.20
N PRO A 320 -1.03 -9.41 28.67
CA PRO A 320 -1.18 -9.80 30.06
C PRO A 320 0.02 -10.64 30.56
N SER A 321 0.44 -10.41 31.78
CA SER A 321 1.64 -11.06 32.37
C SER A 321 1.55 -12.58 32.44
N GLU A 322 0.36 -13.13 32.52
CA GLU A 322 0.09 -14.57 32.50
C GLU A 322 0.54 -15.27 31.21
N LEU A 323 0.78 -14.49 30.14
CA LEU A 323 1.24 -14.99 28.84
C LEU A 323 2.76 -14.99 28.70
N ILE A 324 3.52 -14.55 29.71
CA ILE A 324 4.99 -14.54 29.66
C ILE A 324 5.52 -15.96 29.45
N ASP A 325 6.50 -16.11 28.56
CA ASP A 325 7.09 -17.38 28.08
C ASP A 325 6.13 -18.32 27.32
N ARG A 326 4.87 -17.89 27.07
CA ARG A 326 3.90 -18.67 26.28
C ARG A 326 4.00 -18.32 24.81
N GLN A 327 3.74 -19.31 23.97
CA GLN A 327 3.50 -19.10 22.55
C GLN A 327 2.06 -18.63 22.32
N VAL A 328 1.89 -17.54 21.61
CA VAL A 328 0.61 -16.91 21.30
C VAL A 328 0.47 -16.71 19.79
N GLU A 329 -0.77 -16.71 19.32
CA GLU A 329 -1.08 -16.36 17.94
C GLU A 329 -1.32 -14.86 17.85
N VAL A 330 -0.52 -14.19 17.01
CA VAL A 330 -0.64 -12.75 16.73
C VAL A 330 -1.28 -12.58 15.36
N ARG A 331 -2.49 -12.04 15.33
CA ARG A 331 -3.24 -11.70 14.13
C ARG A 331 -3.06 -10.24 13.80
N GLU A 332 -2.48 -9.98 12.65
CA GLU A 332 -2.20 -8.65 12.13
C GLU A 332 -3.17 -8.33 11.00
N THR A 333 -3.90 -7.22 11.14
CA THR A 333 -4.70 -6.61 10.06
C THR A 333 -4.07 -5.28 9.64
N LYS A 334 -4.70 -4.55 8.72
CA LYS A 334 -4.23 -3.21 8.29
C LYS A 334 -3.98 -2.28 9.47
N ASP A 335 -4.91 -2.25 10.43
CA ASP A 335 -4.96 -1.24 11.49
C ASP A 335 -4.81 -1.81 12.90
N LYS A 336 -4.90 -3.14 13.07
CA LYS A 336 -4.96 -3.80 14.38
C LYS A 336 -3.97 -4.95 14.50
N VAL A 337 -3.46 -5.12 15.72
CA VAL A 337 -2.70 -6.30 16.16
C VAL A 337 -3.47 -6.94 17.30
N ARG A 338 -3.93 -8.18 17.09
CA ARG A 338 -4.70 -8.96 18.07
C ARG A 338 -3.89 -10.16 18.51
N VAL A 339 -3.82 -10.38 19.80
CA VAL A 339 -3.11 -11.53 20.38
C VAL A 339 -4.12 -12.52 20.92
N TYR A 340 -3.97 -13.80 20.53
CA TYR A 340 -4.83 -14.90 20.91
C TYR A 340 -4.06 -15.99 21.66
N LEU A 341 -4.72 -16.56 22.63
CA LEU A 341 -4.34 -17.82 23.23
C LEU A 341 -5.41 -18.87 22.89
N GLY A 342 -5.08 -19.78 21.97
CA GLY A 342 -6.06 -20.65 21.38
C GLY A 342 -7.17 -19.86 20.67
N ARG A 343 -8.42 -20.03 21.11
CA ARG A 343 -9.58 -19.32 20.53
C ARG A 343 -9.89 -17.98 21.21
N LYS A 344 -9.29 -17.70 22.37
CA LYS A 344 -9.58 -16.51 23.16
C LYS A 344 -8.71 -15.35 22.75
N MET A 345 -9.32 -14.23 22.40
CA MET A 345 -8.61 -12.96 22.21
C MET A 345 -8.20 -12.42 23.58
N MET A 346 -6.91 -12.22 23.78
CA MET A 346 -6.34 -11.75 25.03
C MET A 346 -6.19 -10.23 25.04
N VAL A 347 -5.78 -9.64 23.91
CA VAL A 347 -5.57 -8.19 23.78
C VAL A 347 -5.64 -7.74 22.35
N GLU A 348 -6.08 -6.50 22.12
CA GLU A 348 -6.05 -5.79 20.86
C GLU A 348 -5.25 -4.48 20.99
N HIS A 349 -4.41 -4.18 20.00
CA HIS A 349 -3.66 -2.94 19.88
C HIS A 349 -3.89 -2.28 18.53
N GLU A 350 -3.73 -0.95 18.49
CA GLU A 350 -3.55 -0.24 17.23
C GLU A 350 -2.21 -0.65 16.62
N ARG A 351 -2.23 -1.07 15.35
CA ARG A 351 -1.03 -1.41 14.62
C ARG A 351 -0.13 -0.18 14.43
N ARG A 352 1.15 -0.33 14.69
CA ARG A 352 2.15 0.71 14.41
C ARG A 352 2.88 0.38 13.11
N GLU A 353 3.39 1.42 12.49
CA GLU A 353 4.14 1.29 11.23
C GLU A 353 5.34 0.34 11.41
N ASP A 354 5.58 -0.51 10.40
CA ASP A 354 6.69 -1.46 10.39
C ASP A 354 8.03 -0.71 10.48
N GLY A 355 8.93 -1.19 11.30
CA GLY A 355 10.24 -0.56 11.48
C GLY A 355 10.27 0.64 12.41
N ALA A 356 9.13 1.05 13.01
CA ALA A 356 9.10 2.22 13.89
C ALA A 356 9.80 2.01 15.25
N GLY A 357 10.04 0.76 15.68
CA GLY A 357 10.68 0.44 16.95
C GLY A 357 9.90 0.89 18.19
N VAL A 358 8.59 1.04 18.07
CA VAL A 358 7.71 1.59 19.11
C VAL A 358 7.32 0.51 20.12
N ARG A 359 7.28 0.89 21.39
CA ARG A 359 6.72 0.08 22.48
C ARG A 359 5.30 0.56 22.75
N VAL A 360 4.30 -0.27 22.42
CA VAL A 360 2.86 -0.02 22.67
C VAL A 360 2.48 -0.75 23.95
N THR A 361 2.16 0.01 25.00
CA THR A 361 1.85 -0.54 26.32
C THR A 361 0.48 -0.08 26.77
N LEU A 362 -0.45 -1.01 27.02
CA LEU A 362 -1.71 -0.71 27.67
C LEU A 362 -1.50 -0.46 29.17
N LYS A 363 -2.30 0.41 29.74
CA LYS A 363 -2.21 0.76 31.18
C LYS A 363 -2.39 -0.47 32.08
N GLU A 364 -3.27 -1.38 31.67
CA GLU A 364 -3.60 -2.65 32.34
C GLU A 364 -2.43 -3.63 32.41
N HIS A 365 -1.52 -3.54 31.42
CA HIS A 365 -0.31 -4.38 31.35
C HIS A 365 0.91 -3.74 31.99
N ARG A 366 0.75 -2.53 32.58
CA ARG A 366 1.83 -1.88 33.32
C ARG A 366 1.91 -2.47 34.71
N HIS A 367 2.87 -3.34 34.91
CA HIS A 367 3.25 -3.70 36.27
C HIS A 367 3.97 -2.51 36.92
N PRO A 368 3.58 -2.07 38.12
CA PRO A 368 4.37 -1.13 38.86
C PRO A 368 5.75 -1.77 39.05
N GLY A 369 6.75 -1.25 38.36
CA GLY A 369 8.09 -1.81 38.40
C GLY A 369 8.51 -1.94 39.86
N ARG A 370 8.88 -3.15 40.32
CA ARG A 370 9.63 -3.33 41.53
C ARG A 370 10.92 -2.56 41.34
N ARG A 371 10.99 -1.36 41.90
CA ARG A 371 12.23 -0.61 41.99
C ARG A 371 13.19 -1.45 42.82
N GLY A 372 14.22 -1.95 42.18
CA GLY A 372 15.40 -2.49 42.88
C GLY A 372 15.39 -4.00 43.10
N SER A 373 15.77 -4.77 42.07
CA SER A 373 16.85 -5.76 42.25
C SER A 373 17.40 -6.12 40.87
N SER A 374 18.59 -5.71 40.61
CA SER A 374 19.43 -6.09 39.45
C SER A 374 20.02 -7.50 39.61
N HIS A 375 19.38 -8.35 40.38
CA HIS A 375 19.83 -9.72 40.62
C HIS A 375 18.75 -10.72 40.33
N GLY A 376 19.02 -11.56 39.34
CA GLY A 376 18.38 -12.84 39.04
C GLY A 376 16.85 -12.83 39.03
N HIS A 377 16.29 -13.13 37.89
CA HIS A 377 14.83 -13.27 37.69
C HIS A 377 14.27 -14.39 38.59
N ALA A 378 14.01 -14.10 39.86
CA ALA A 378 13.26 -15.02 40.70
C ALA A 378 11.90 -15.27 40.06
N ALA A 379 11.48 -16.52 39.98
CA ALA A 379 10.10 -16.84 39.58
C ALA A 379 9.17 -16.08 40.53
N PRO A 380 8.03 -15.53 40.02
CA PRO A 380 7.04 -15.00 40.93
C PRO A 380 6.69 -16.05 41.97
N LEU A 381 6.74 -15.65 43.24
CA LEU A 381 6.42 -16.56 44.34
C LEU A 381 5.05 -17.24 44.14
N GLU A 382 4.13 -16.54 43.53
CA GLU A 382 2.79 -17.01 43.17
C GLU A 382 2.81 -18.25 42.25
N HIS A 383 3.61 -18.25 41.18
CA HIS A 383 3.69 -19.38 40.25
C HIS A 383 4.24 -20.65 40.95
N GLU A 384 5.24 -20.48 41.79
CA GLU A 384 5.80 -21.56 42.57
C GLU A 384 4.80 -22.07 43.60
N MET A 385 4.06 -21.18 44.29
CA MET A 385 3.04 -21.56 45.27
C MET A 385 1.90 -22.32 44.60
N VAL A 386 1.41 -21.86 43.44
CA VAL A 386 0.35 -22.54 42.68
C VAL A 386 0.79 -23.95 42.32
N LEU A 387 1.97 -24.12 41.73
CA LEU A 387 2.48 -25.45 41.35
C LEU A 387 2.65 -26.41 42.55
N ARG A 388 3.15 -25.87 43.69
CA ARG A 388 3.34 -26.63 44.93
C ARG A 388 2.03 -27.08 45.58
N SER A 389 1.02 -26.21 45.52
CA SER A 389 -0.29 -26.52 46.09
C SER A 389 -1.15 -27.40 45.19
N ALA A 390 -0.87 -27.44 43.88
CA ALA A 390 -1.67 -28.18 42.91
C ALA A 390 -1.47 -29.70 42.97
N HIS A 391 -0.22 -30.18 43.10
CA HIS A 391 0.07 -31.61 43.18
C HIS A 391 1.48 -31.87 43.79
N PRO A 392 1.67 -32.96 44.60
CA PRO A 392 2.95 -33.32 45.19
C PRO A 392 4.09 -33.51 44.18
N ASP A 393 3.82 -34.16 43.05
CA ASP A 393 4.80 -34.41 42.01
C ASP A 393 5.26 -33.13 41.32
N LEU A 394 4.35 -32.12 41.15
CA LEU A 394 4.71 -30.82 40.64
C LEU A 394 5.59 -30.05 41.63
N SER A 395 5.30 -30.17 42.94
CA SER A 395 6.14 -29.61 44.00
C SER A 395 7.55 -30.21 43.99
N ALA A 396 7.64 -31.55 43.80
CA ALA A 396 8.92 -32.27 43.72
C ALA A 396 9.70 -31.85 42.45
N LEU A 397 9.03 -31.71 41.33
CA LEU A 397 9.67 -31.23 40.06
C LEU A 397 10.20 -29.82 40.20
N VAL A 398 9.48 -28.91 40.87
CA VAL A 398 9.96 -27.53 41.15
C VAL A 398 11.28 -27.60 41.95
N GLU A 399 11.42 -28.49 42.95
CA GLU A 399 12.69 -28.66 43.69
C GLU A 399 13.81 -29.18 42.80
N VAL A 400 13.54 -30.14 41.91
CA VAL A 400 14.53 -30.63 40.95
C VAL A 400 15.01 -29.51 40.04
N LEU A 401 14.07 -28.70 39.48
CA LEU A 401 14.40 -27.60 38.62
C LEU A 401 15.22 -26.53 39.34
N LYS A 402 14.88 -26.21 40.61
CA LYS A 402 15.67 -25.27 41.45
C LYS A 402 17.07 -25.76 41.71
N LYS A 403 17.21 -27.03 42.06
CA LYS A 403 18.53 -27.65 42.35
C LYS A 403 19.41 -27.68 41.10
N LYS A 404 18.83 -27.96 39.92
CA LYS A 404 19.60 -28.18 38.69
C LYS A 404 19.92 -26.86 37.96
N HIS A 405 18.99 -25.90 37.94
CA HIS A 405 19.15 -24.65 37.22
C HIS A 405 19.60 -23.46 38.07
N GLY A 406 19.63 -23.59 39.42
CA GLY A 406 20.09 -22.53 40.32
C GLY A 406 19.42 -21.17 40.04
N GLY A 407 20.18 -20.15 39.82
CA GLY A 407 19.70 -18.79 39.53
C GLY A 407 18.84 -18.65 38.24
N ARG A 408 18.86 -19.67 37.36
CA ARG A 408 18.05 -19.71 36.15
C ARG A 408 16.72 -20.49 36.30
N ALA A 409 16.51 -21.07 37.48
CA ALA A 409 15.28 -21.89 37.75
C ALA A 409 13.97 -21.11 37.57
N ALA A 410 14.00 -19.80 37.75
CA ALA A 410 12.85 -18.93 37.55
C ALA A 410 12.20 -19.05 36.17
N ARG A 411 13.02 -19.24 35.13
CA ARG A 411 12.51 -19.43 33.76
C ARG A 411 11.83 -20.80 33.61
N ALA A 412 12.46 -21.83 34.15
CA ALA A 412 11.92 -23.18 34.09
C ALA A 412 10.61 -23.29 34.88
N ILE A 413 10.51 -22.66 36.06
CA ILE A 413 9.28 -22.64 36.87
C ILE A 413 8.15 -21.91 36.15
N ARG A 414 8.43 -20.79 35.49
CA ARG A 414 7.41 -20.09 34.67
C ARG A 414 6.92 -20.95 33.49
N HIS A 415 7.84 -21.65 32.83
CA HIS A 415 7.48 -22.55 31.75
C HIS A 415 6.62 -23.72 32.28
N LEU A 416 7.02 -24.33 33.39
CA LEU A 416 6.21 -25.38 34.05
C LEU A 416 4.83 -24.85 34.45
N HIS A 417 4.74 -23.64 34.98
CA HIS A 417 3.45 -23.00 35.26
C HIS A 417 2.62 -22.76 33.99
N GLY A 418 3.26 -22.42 32.86
CA GLY A 418 2.59 -22.37 31.56
C GLY A 418 1.96 -23.72 31.19
N LEU A 419 2.73 -24.81 31.30
CA LEU A 419 2.22 -26.15 31.06
C LEU A 419 1.06 -26.51 32.01
N PHE A 420 1.15 -26.12 33.27
CA PHE A 420 0.07 -26.32 34.25
C PHE A 420 -1.24 -25.60 33.83
N LEU A 421 -1.17 -24.46 33.19
CA LEU A 421 -2.35 -23.77 32.67
C LEU A 421 -2.89 -24.37 31.37
N ASP A 422 -2.00 -25.04 30.58
CA ASP A 422 -2.37 -25.58 29.27
C ASP A 422 -2.92 -27.00 29.32
N TYR A 423 -2.50 -27.81 30.34
CA TYR A 423 -2.80 -29.22 30.40
C TYR A 423 -3.52 -29.63 31.70
N PRO A 424 -4.29 -30.72 31.71
CA PRO A 424 -4.90 -31.24 32.91
C PRO A 424 -3.85 -31.57 33.99
N THR A 425 -4.10 -31.13 35.22
CA THR A 425 -3.18 -31.25 36.37
C THR A 425 -2.68 -32.69 36.56
N GLU A 426 -3.56 -33.67 36.46
CA GLU A 426 -3.24 -35.08 36.63
C GLU A 426 -2.28 -35.63 35.54
N ALA A 427 -2.47 -35.19 34.30
CA ALA A 427 -1.59 -35.59 33.19
C ALA A 427 -0.20 -34.98 33.37
N LEU A 428 -0.15 -33.70 33.73
CA LEU A 428 1.12 -33.01 33.99
C LEU A 428 1.85 -33.59 35.20
N ALA A 429 1.10 -33.94 36.27
CA ALA A 429 1.69 -34.55 37.47
C ALA A 429 2.29 -35.93 37.17
N ARG A 430 1.61 -36.79 36.40
CA ARG A 430 2.15 -38.10 35.98
C ARG A 430 3.41 -37.91 35.10
N ALA A 431 3.39 -36.94 34.20
CA ALA A 431 4.56 -36.64 33.40
C ALA A 431 5.72 -36.11 34.25
N ALA A 432 5.43 -35.28 35.28
CA ALA A 432 6.40 -34.80 36.26
C ALA A 432 7.02 -35.96 37.07
N ALA A 433 6.20 -36.89 37.58
CA ALA A 433 6.68 -38.07 38.29
C ALA A 433 7.61 -38.93 37.38
N THR A 434 7.20 -39.13 36.12
CA THR A 434 8.04 -39.85 35.14
C THR A 434 9.35 -39.10 34.88
N ALA A 435 9.30 -37.79 34.72
CA ALA A 435 10.48 -36.97 34.49
C ALA A 435 11.46 -37.01 35.68
N ILE A 436 10.95 -36.96 36.89
CA ILE A 436 11.76 -37.10 38.11
C ILE A 436 12.43 -38.47 38.17
N HIS A 437 11.69 -39.56 37.90
CA HIS A 437 12.21 -40.93 37.91
C HIS A 437 13.37 -41.09 36.90
N TYR A 438 13.27 -40.55 35.71
CA TYR A 438 14.31 -40.61 34.68
C TYR A 438 15.32 -39.46 34.70
N GLY A 439 15.25 -38.56 35.69
CA GLY A 439 16.17 -37.45 35.82
C GLY A 439 16.05 -36.39 34.70
N LEU A 440 14.90 -36.29 34.04
CA LEU A 440 14.62 -35.34 32.97
C LEU A 440 14.27 -33.99 33.55
N ASP A 441 14.89 -32.93 33.01
CA ASP A 441 14.67 -31.54 33.40
C ASP A 441 14.28 -30.66 32.20
N ASP A 442 14.28 -31.23 31.01
CA ASP A 442 13.87 -30.53 29.78
C ASP A 442 12.33 -30.48 29.70
N LEU A 443 11.78 -29.29 29.90
CA LEU A 443 10.33 -29.06 29.92
C LEU A 443 9.67 -29.37 28.57
N GLY A 444 10.38 -29.29 27.44
CA GLY A 444 9.86 -29.69 26.14
C GLY A 444 9.72 -31.20 26.00
N ARG A 445 10.57 -32.00 26.73
CA ARG A 445 10.39 -33.45 26.83
C ARG A 445 9.25 -33.81 27.77
N ILE A 446 9.10 -33.09 28.87
CA ILE A 446 8.00 -33.26 29.81
C ILE A 446 6.66 -32.96 29.09
N GLU A 447 6.59 -31.93 28.32
CA GLU A 447 5.41 -31.58 27.52
C GLU A 447 5.04 -32.71 26.55
N ARG A 448 6.02 -33.31 25.86
CA ARG A 448 5.78 -34.49 25.02
C ARG A 448 5.25 -35.70 25.77
N LEU A 449 5.68 -35.88 27.02
CA LEU A 449 5.12 -36.95 27.89
C LEU A 449 3.66 -36.62 28.27
N VAL A 450 3.35 -35.37 28.57
CA VAL A 450 1.98 -34.92 28.82
C VAL A 450 1.10 -35.17 27.58
N LEU A 451 1.57 -34.73 26.40
CA LEU A 451 0.84 -34.90 25.14
C LEU A 451 0.52 -36.38 24.85
N ARG A 452 1.47 -37.31 25.08
CA ARG A 452 1.22 -38.73 24.94
C ARG A 452 0.13 -39.26 25.89
N GLN A 453 0.02 -38.70 27.08
CA GLN A 453 -0.98 -39.10 28.08
C GLN A 453 -2.36 -38.45 27.82
N VAL A 454 -2.37 -37.25 27.26
CA VAL A 454 -3.60 -36.52 26.93
C VAL A 454 -4.16 -36.97 25.57
N ALA A 455 -3.26 -37.42 24.66
CA ALA A 455 -3.66 -37.86 23.33
C ALA A 455 -4.64 -39.03 23.34
N GLY A 456 -4.57 -39.93 24.36
CA GLY A 456 -5.53 -41.02 24.52
C GLY A 456 -6.03 -41.62 23.19
N ASP A 457 -7.21 -42.20 23.18
CA ASP A 457 -7.85 -42.70 21.96
C ASP A 457 -8.39 -41.64 20.98
N PHE A 458 -8.30 -40.36 21.34
CA PHE A 458 -8.85 -39.26 20.54
C PHE A 458 -7.89 -38.65 19.51
N PHE A 459 -6.59 -38.92 19.59
CA PHE A 459 -5.57 -38.38 18.67
C PHE A 459 -4.58 -39.51 18.25
N ARG A 460 -5.07 -40.52 17.57
CA ARG A 460 -4.19 -41.45 16.84
C ARG A 460 -3.80 -40.81 15.51
N LEU A 461 -2.50 -40.53 15.33
CA LEU A 461 -1.98 -40.19 14.02
C LEU A 461 -2.15 -41.35 13.06
N PRO A 462 -2.33 -41.16 11.74
CA PRO A 462 -2.46 -42.26 10.77
C PRO A 462 -1.33 -43.29 10.84
N GLN A 463 -0.12 -42.92 11.26
CA GLN A 463 1.00 -43.86 11.48
C GLN A 463 0.80 -44.77 12.69
N ASP A 464 0.17 -44.26 13.75
CA ASP A 464 -0.08 -45.11 14.95
C ASP A 464 -1.14 -46.16 14.67
N LEU A 465 -2.04 -45.95 13.69
CA LEU A 465 -3.04 -46.90 13.23
C LEU A 465 -2.41 -48.01 12.37
N ILE A 466 -1.36 -47.73 11.62
CA ILE A 466 -0.64 -48.71 10.78
C ILE A 466 0.15 -49.67 11.66
N ASP A 467 0.82 -49.17 12.70
CA ASP A 467 1.61 -49.98 13.65
C ASP A 467 0.74 -50.92 14.50
N ASP A 468 -0.54 -50.55 14.78
CA ASP A 468 -1.49 -51.41 15.50
C ASP A 468 -2.11 -52.49 14.59
N GLU A 469 -2.27 -52.22 13.28
CA GLU A 469 -2.73 -53.24 12.32
C GLU A 469 -1.64 -54.29 12.02
N GLU A 470 -0.37 -53.92 11.98
CA GLU A 470 0.74 -54.86 11.82
C GLU A 470 0.91 -55.78 13.04
N LYS A 471 0.66 -55.29 14.27
CA LYS A 471 0.74 -56.10 15.51
C LYS A 471 -0.44 -57.02 15.72
N ASN A 472 -1.58 -56.76 15.07
CA ASN A 472 -2.76 -57.65 15.16
C ASN A 472 -2.79 -58.73 14.05
N ASN A 473 -1.84 -58.67 13.10
CA ASN A 473 -1.72 -59.65 12.01
C ASN A 473 -0.52 -60.63 12.17
N GLU A 474 0.21 -60.56 13.30
CA GLU A 474 1.15 -61.60 13.76
C GLU A 474 0.48 -62.45 14.87
#